data_d234fa67d21809423e31b41bc35eeeb6
#
_entry.id   d234fa67d21809423e31b41bc35eeeb6
#
_cell.length_a   1.000
_cell.length_b   1.000
_cell.length_c   1.000
_cell.angle_alpha   90.00
_cell.angle_beta   90.00
_cell.angle_gamma   90.00
#
_symmetry.space_group_name_H-M   'P 1'
#
loop_
_entity.id
_entity.type
_entity.pdbx_description
1 polymer ?
#
loop_
_entity_poly.entity_id
_entity_poly.type
_entity_poly.pdbx_seq_one_letter_code
_entity_poly.pdbx_strand_id
1 'polypeptide(L)'
;HARAPDGIRWGRSILLPAKERISMKNTGTLRIQTFAARQSAPVEGVTVTVQGDGFTLHRITDTTGSAADIPVEAPACTLSLDEDNTIRPYAVVSLTAAKSGYRTVRIEGIQIFAGQITLAQPAMIPVTEEGKDIPNAPIVIPPHPLFAGSGGSGAQPVENCTPRVLDKVIIPKNITVHLGKPAASARNVTVSFRDYIANVASSEVTHLGGRK
;
A
#
# COMPACT_ATOMS: atom_id res chain seq x y z
N HIS A 1 17.84 65.13 22.04
CA HIS A 1 16.89 64.83 20.96
C HIS A 1 17.62 64.09 19.83
N ALA A 2 17.58 62.82 19.78
CA ALA A 2 17.96 62.01 18.62
C ALA A 2 16.81 61.05 18.33
N ARG A 3 16.25 61.20 17.14
CA ARG A 3 15.11 60.47 16.57
C ARG A 3 15.63 59.13 16.04
N ALA A 4 14.98 58.05 16.42
CA ALA A 4 15.22 56.70 15.85
C ALA A 4 14.67 56.62 14.42
N PRO A 5 15.33 55.86 13.50
CA PRO A 5 14.81 55.64 12.16
C PRO A 5 13.81 54.52 12.15
N ASP A 6 12.68 54.76 11.44
CA ASP A 6 11.57 53.85 11.20
C ASP A 6 11.93 52.69 10.26
N GLY A 7 11.36 51.54 10.57
CA GLY A 7 10.85 50.66 9.53
C GLY A 7 11.73 49.54 9.02
N ILE A 8 11.95 48.48 9.82
CA ILE A 8 12.23 47.16 9.26
C ILE A 8 10.90 46.40 9.12
N ARG A 9 10.34 46.43 7.92
CA ARG A 9 9.21 45.57 7.53
C ARG A 9 9.74 44.15 7.37
N TRP A 10 9.44 43.30 8.32
CA TRP A 10 9.66 41.86 8.19
C TRP A 10 8.81 41.29 7.04
N GLY A 11 9.50 40.62 6.11
CA GLY A 11 8.93 40.10 4.91
C GLY A 11 7.72 39.20 5.17
N ARG A 12 6.72 39.35 4.30
CA ARG A 12 5.56 38.46 4.21
C ARG A 12 6.04 37.02 4.16
N SER A 13 5.70 36.24 5.17
CA SER A 13 5.67 34.78 5.07
C SER A 13 4.83 34.43 3.85
N ILE A 14 5.44 33.86 2.84
CA ILE A 14 4.76 33.25 1.71
C ILE A 14 4.08 32.00 2.29
N LEU A 15 2.85 32.17 2.76
CA LEU A 15 1.97 31.06 3.05
C LEU A 15 1.62 30.44 1.70
N LEU A 16 2.21 29.29 1.39
CA LEU A 16 1.75 28.47 0.30
C LEU A 16 0.25 28.19 0.47
N PRO A 17 -0.55 28.23 -0.61
CA PRO A 17 -1.99 28.03 -0.51
C PRO A 17 -2.28 26.66 0.13
N ALA A 18 -3.27 26.63 1.02
CA ALA A 18 -3.65 25.44 1.80
C ALA A 18 -3.87 24.18 0.95
N LYS A 19 -4.22 24.35 -0.33
CA LYS A 19 -4.45 23.27 -1.29
C LYS A 19 -3.19 22.46 -1.64
N GLU A 20 -2.01 23.08 -1.66
CA GLU A 20 -0.74 22.38 -1.89
C GLU A 20 -0.21 21.65 -0.65
N ARG A 21 -0.53 22.13 0.55
CA ARG A 21 -0.16 21.46 1.81
C ARG A 21 -0.96 20.17 2.06
N ILE A 22 -2.17 20.09 1.55
CA ILE A 22 -3.07 18.93 1.74
C ILE A 22 -2.63 17.76 0.85
N SER A 23 -2.11 18.05 -0.36
CA SER A 23 -1.73 17.02 -1.34
C SER A 23 -0.55 16.14 -0.87
N MET A 24 0.42 16.67 -0.15
CA MET A 24 1.60 15.90 0.26
C MET A 24 1.37 14.93 1.43
N LYS A 25 0.29 15.08 2.20
CA LYS A 25 0.04 14.27 3.41
C LYS A 25 -0.74 12.98 3.16
N ASN A 26 -1.41 12.87 2.03
CA ASN A 26 -2.29 11.75 1.68
C ASN A 26 -1.82 11.06 0.41
N THR A 27 -0.53 10.85 0.27
CA THR A 27 0.05 10.21 -0.91
C THR A 27 0.66 8.88 -0.52
N GLY A 28 0.29 7.82 -1.21
CA GLY A 28 1.00 6.55 -1.19
C GLY A 28 1.90 6.42 -2.41
N THR A 29 2.76 5.44 -2.45
CA THR A 29 3.71 5.22 -3.54
C THR A 29 3.46 3.87 -4.19
N LEU A 30 3.25 3.84 -5.49
CA LEU A 30 3.25 2.60 -6.27
C LEU A 30 4.64 2.38 -6.85
N ARG A 31 5.29 1.29 -6.46
CA ARG A 31 6.56 0.81 -7.01
C ARG A 31 6.31 -0.38 -7.89
N ILE A 32 6.90 -0.38 -9.08
CA ILE A 32 6.67 -1.41 -10.08
C ILE A 32 7.99 -2.05 -10.45
N GLN A 33 8.01 -3.40 -10.45
CA GLN A 33 9.13 -4.20 -10.90
C GLN A 33 8.62 -5.33 -11.78
N THR A 34 9.12 -5.43 -13.01
CA THR A 34 8.71 -6.45 -13.98
C THR A 34 9.75 -7.56 -14.05
N PHE A 35 9.27 -8.81 -13.96
CA PHE A 35 10.11 -9.99 -13.98
C PHE A 35 9.55 -11.05 -14.92
N ALA A 36 10.47 -11.86 -15.48
CA ALA A 36 10.16 -13.11 -16.15
C ALA A 36 10.65 -14.30 -15.32
N ALA A 37 10.39 -15.52 -15.80
CA ALA A 37 10.93 -16.76 -15.24
C ALA A 37 10.79 -16.87 -13.71
N ARG A 38 9.58 -16.71 -13.19
CA ARG A 38 9.26 -16.77 -11.74
C ARG A 38 10.10 -15.80 -10.91
N GLN A 39 10.17 -14.54 -11.34
CA GLN A 39 10.89 -13.46 -10.66
C GLN A 39 12.42 -13.58 -10.65
N SER A 40 12.99 -14.47 -11.47
CA SER A 40 14.44 -14.65 -11.52
C SER A 40 15.15 -13.75 -12.53
N ALA A 41 14.43 -13.16 -13.49
CA ALA A 41 15.00 -12.31 -14.52
C ALA A 41 14.23 -10.98 -14.65
N PRO A 42 14.85 -9.83 -14.41
CA PRO A 42 14.21 -8.53 -14.65
C PRO A 42 13.94 -8.33 -16.13
N VAL A 43 12.86 -7.61 -16.46
CA VAL A 43 12.51 -7.32 -17.86
C VAL A 43 12.55 -5.81 -18.09
N GLU A 44 13.57 -5.37 -18.83
CA GLU A 44 13.74 -3.99 -19.28
C GLU A 44 12.75 -3.63 -20.38
N GLY A 45 12.46 -2.34 -20.54
CA GLY A 45 11.70 -1.79 -21.67
C GLY A 45 10.24 -2.22 -21.70
N VAL A 46 9.66 -2.59 -20.58
CA VAL A 46 8.22 -2.83 -20.44
C VAL A 46 7.50 -1.49 -20.32
N THR A 47 6.54 -1.25 -21.20
CA THR A 47 5.63 -0.12 -21.08
C THR A 47 4.60 -0.44 -20.01
N VAL A 48 4.62 0.34 -18.93
CA VAL A 48 3.67 0.23 -17.83
C VAL A 48 2.70 1.39 -17.88
N THR A 49 1.41 1.09 -17.93
CA THR A 49 0.32 2.07 -17.85
C THR A 49 -0.40 1.90 -16.54
N VAL A 50 -0.45 2.95 -15.73
CA VAL A 50 -1.19 2.98 -14.47
C VAL A 50 -2.38 3.91 -14.62
N GLN A 51 -3.56 3.43 -14.27
CA GLN A 51 -4.81 4.17 -14.32
C GLN A 51 -5.42 4.22 -12.91
N GLY A 52 -5.73 5.42 -12.46
CA GLY A 52 -6.43 5.69 -11.21
C GLY A 52 -7.60 6.65 -11.42
N ASP A 53 -8.16 7.13 -10.32
CA ASP A 53 -9.24 8.11 -10.36
C ASP A 53 -8.71 9.44 -10.92
N GLY A 54 -9.17 9.79 -12.12
CA GLY A 54 -8.81 11.04 -12.80
C GLY A 54 -7.41 11.12 -13.39
N PHE A 55 -6.61 10.04 -13.43
CA PHE A 55 -5.29 10.06 -14.06
C PHE A 55 -4.94 8.77 -14.82
N THR A 56 -4.07 8.94 -15.81
CA THR A 56 -3.38 7.85 -16.51
C THR A 56 -1.91 8.23 -16.65
N LEU A 57 -1.02 7.34 -16.23
CA LEU A 57 0.43 7.56 -16.32
C LEU A 57 1.10 6.41 -17.07
N HIS A 58 2.12 6.74 -17.86
CA HIS A 58 2.95 5.78 -18.56
C HIS A 58 4.37 5.83 -18.04
N ARG A 59 4.99 4.67 -17.86
CA ARG A 59 6.40 4.50 -17.48
C ARG A 59 7.01 3.38 -18.31
N ILE A 60 8.32 3.40 -18.40
CA ILE A 60 9.11 2.33 -19.02
C ILE A 60 10.06 1.80 -17.98
N THR A 61 10.19 0.48 -17.90
CA THR A 61 11.11 -0.16 -16.96
C THR A 61 12.54 -0.11 -17.44
N ASP A 62 13.46 0.07 -16.51
CA ASP A 62 14.91 0.08 -16.72
C ASP A 62 15.51 -1.34 -16.78
N THR A 63 16.86 -1.41 -16.85
CA THR A 63 17.62 -2.67 -16.90
C THR A 63 17.40 -3.58 -15.68
N THR A 64 16.95 -3.02 -14.55
CA THR A 64 16.59 -3.78 -13.35
C THR A 64 15.12 -4.24 -13.34
N GLY A 65 14.38 -3.94 -14.41
CA GLY A 65 12.95 -4.19 -14.48
C GLY A 65 12.11 -3.20 -13.65
N SER A 66 12.71 -2.16 -13.11
CA SER A 66 12.04 -1.18 -12.25
C SER A 66 11.54 0.01 -13.05
N ALA A 67 10.36 0.50 -12.72
CA ALA A 67 9.87 1.80 -13.17
C ALA A 67 10.02 2.84 -12.06
N ALA A 68 10.13 4.12 -12.45
CA ALA A 68 10.14 5.21 -11.47
C ALA A 68 8.89 5.17 -10.59
N ASP A 69 9.07 5.37 -9.29
CA ASP A 69 8.00 5.39 -8.29
C ASP A 69 6.88 6.36 -8.70
N ILE A 70 5.65 5.94 -8.53
CA ILE A 70 4.45 6.71 -8.88
C ILE A 70 3.74 7.14 -7.60
N PRO A 71 3.72 8.45 -7.29
CA PRO A 71 2.90 8.96 -6.20
C PRO A 71 1.42 8.91 -6.60
N VAL A 72 0.58 8.39 -5.70
CA VAL A 72 -0.87 8.27 -5.89
C VAL A 72 -1.57 8.88 -4.69
N GLU A 73 -2.49 9.80 -4.94
CA GLU A 73 -3.34 10.34 -3.88
C GLU A 73 -4.20 9.21 -3.27
N ALA A 74 -4.20 9.12 -1.95
CA ALA A 74 -4.92 8.10 -1.21
C ALA A 74 -5.66 8.73 -0.02
N PRO A 75 -6.73 8.11 0.47
CA PRO A 75 -7.41 8.55 1.68
C PRO A 75 -6.46 8.58 2.87
N ALA A 76 -6.85 9.34 3.88
CA ALA A 76 -6.06 9.55 5.07
C ALA A 76 -5.68 8.23 5.77
N CYS A 77 -4.44 8.10 6.19
CA CYS A 77 -3.96 6.91 6.90
C CYS A 77 -4.65 6.72 8.26
N THR A 78 -5.16 7.79 8.90
CA THR A 78 -5.94 7.70 10.13
C THR A 78 -7.18 6.85 9.96
N LEU A 79 -7.77 6.80 8.75
CA LEU A 79 -8.89 5.93 8.45
C LEU A 79 -8.56 4.43 8.59
N SER A 80 -7.29 4.05 8.44
CA SER A 80 -6.84 2.67 8.65
C SER A 80 -6.65 2.32 10.13
N LEU A 81 -6.61 3.33 11.01
CA LEU A 81 -6.37 3.18 12.44
C LEU A 81 -7.65 3.31 13.27
N ASP A 82 -8.75 3.69 12.65
CA ASP A 82 -10.05 3.87 13.26
C ASP A 82 -10.85 2.57 13.11
N GLU A 83 -11.15 1.91 14.22
CA GLU A 83 -11.90 0.65 14.26
C GLU A 83 -13.36 0.79 13.83
N ASP A 84 -13.93 1.98 14.00
CA ASP A 84 -15.31 2.31 13.61
C ASP A 84 -15.40 2.86 12.17
N ASN A 85 -14.28 2.93 11.46
CA ASN A 85 -14.25 3.49 10.11
C ASN A 85 -15.02 2.63 9.11
N THR A 86 -15.97 3.25 8.42
CA THR A 86 -16.75 2.65 7.33
C THR A 86 -16.29 3.10 5.95
N ILE A 87 -15.33 4.03 5.87
CA ILE A 87 -14.80 4.59 4.63
C ILE A 87 -13.58 3.80 4.20
N ARG A 88 -13.51 3.44 2.93
CA ARG A 88 -12.35 2.74 2.37
C ARG A 88 -11.05 3.55 2.57
N PRO A 89 -10.04 3.03 3.29
CA PRO A 89 -8.84 3.79 3.66
C PRO A 89 -7.72 3.74 2.62
N TYR A 90 -7.99 3.37 1.39
CA TYR A 90 -7.02 3.26 0.31
C TYR A 90 -7.59 3.73 -1.03
N ALA A 91 -6.72 4.21 -1.91
CA ALA A 91 -7.03 4.41 -3.32
C ALA A 91 -6.89 3.09 -4.09
N VAL A 92 -7.54 3.01 -5.25
CA VAL A 92 -7.46 1.84 -6.12
C VAL A 92 -6.94 2.27 -7.48
N VAL A 93 -5.95 1.54 -7.99
CA VAL A 93 -5.43 1.74 -9.33
C VAL A 93 -5.40 0.42 -10.09
N SER A 94 -5.39 0.50 -11.41
CA SER A 94 -5.11 -0.61 -12.30
C SER A 94 -3.77 -0.41 -13.00
N LEU A 95 -3.11 -1.52 -13.35
CA LEU A 95 -1.82 -1.55 -14.00
C LEU A 95 -1.91 -2.44 -15.25
N THR A 96 -1.36 -1.96 -16.36
CA THR A 96 -1.15 -2.76 -17.57
C THR A 96 0.34 -2.71 -17.91
N ALA A 97 0.97 -3.88 -18.02
CA ALA A 97 2.37 -4.04 -18.42
C ALA A 97 2.43 -4.73 -19.79
N ALA A 98 3.04 -4.07 -20.77
CA ALA A 98 3.12 -4.55 -22.15
C ALA A 98 4.53 -4.41 -22.72
N LYS A 99 4.98 -5.45 -23.43
CA LYS A 99 6.25 -5.46 -24.18
C LYS A 99 6.12 -6.42 -25.37
N SER A 100 6.70 -6.04 -26.51
CA SER A 100 6.74 -6.94 -27.69
C SER A 100 7.43 -8.26 -27.33
N GLY A 101 6.87 -9.37 -27.78
CA GLY A 101 7.35 -10.73 -27.44
C GLY A 101 6.90 -11.25 -26.08
N TYR A 102 6.11 -10.50 -25.31
CA TYR A 102 5.54 -10.91 -24.05
C TYR A 102 4.03 -10.75 -24.06
N ARG A 103 3.34 -11.53 -23.23
CA ARG A 103 1.92 -11.34 -22.98
C ARG A 103 1.72 -10.08 -22.17
N THR A 104 0.70 -9.31 -22.53
CA THR A 104 0.28 -8.15 -21.73
C THR A 104 -0.28 -8.64 -20.40
N VAL A 105 0.21 -8.09 -19.29
CA VAL A 105 -0.30 -8.37 -17.95
C VAL A 105 -1.17 -7.22 -17.50
N ARG A 106 -2.37 -7.52 -17.01
CA ARG A 106 -3.26 -6.53 -16.37
C ARG A 106 -3.50 -6.92 -14.92
N ILE A 107 -3.36 -5.97 -14.03
CA ILE A 107 -3.66 -6.12 -12.60
C ILE A 107 -4.67 -5.03 -12.25
N GLU A 108 -5.80 -5.43 -11.74
CA GLU A 108 -6.90 -4.55 -11.33
C GLU A 108 -7.08 -4.61 -9.81
N GLY A 109 -7.46 -3.49 -9.20
CA GLY A 109 -7.74 -3.46 -7.77
C GLY A 109 -6.50 -3.26 -6.88
N ILE A 110 -5.38 -2.75 -7.41
CA ILE A 110 -4.18 -2.46 -6.60
C ILE A 110 -4.52 -1.39 -5.57
N GLN A 111 -4.32 -1.71 -4.31
CA GLN A 111 -4.66 -0.84 -3.18
C GLN A 111 -3.45 0.01 -2.79
N ILE A 112 -3.65 1.32 -2.71
CA ILE A 112 -2.60 2.30 -2.34
C ILE A 112 -3.00 3.00 -1.05
N PHE A 113 -2.19 2.82 -0.02
CA PHE A 113 -2.37 3.46 1.28
C PHE A 113 -1.47 4.67 1.43
N ALA A 114 -1.98 5.74 2.03
CA ALA A 114 -1.20 6.94 2.31
C ALA A 114 0.02 6.64 3.18
N GLY A 115 1.19 7.19 2.80
CA GLY A 115 2.44 7.01 3.51
C GLY A 115 3.08 5.63 3.35
N GLN A 116 2.52 4.73 2.53
CA GLN A 116 3.03 3.38 2.31
C GLN A 116 3.52 3.18 0.87
N ILE A 117 4.41 2.20 0.70
CA ILE A 117 4.86 1.74 -0.62
C ILE A 117 4.11 0.46 -0.95
N THR A 118 3.34 0.49 -2.03
CA THR A 118 2.73 -0.69 -2.61
C THR A 118 3.62 -1.21 -3.73
N LEU A 119 4.05 -2.47 -3.65
CA LEU A 119 4.88 -3.12 -4.66
C LEU A 119 3.99 -3.92 -5.62
N ALA A 120 4.05 -3.60 -6.91
CA ALA A 120 3.41 -4.37 -7.97
C ALA A 120 4.47 -5.08 -8.81
N GLN A 121 4.36 -6.39 -8.95
CA GLN A 121 5.33 -7.24 -9.65
C GLN A 121 4.65 -8.04 -10.77
N PRO A 122 4.32 -7.40 -11.91
CA PRO A 122 3.76 -8.13 -13.03
C PRO A 122 4.76 -9.14 -13.59
N ALA A 123 4.35 -10.43 -13.63
CA ALA A 123 5.14 -11.51 -14.21
C ALA A 123 4.99 -11.49 -15.74
N MET A 124 6.04 -11.12 -16.43
CA MET A 124 6.09 -11.08 -17.89
C MET A 124 6.31 -12.48 -18.47
N ILE A 125 5.34 -12.97 -19.23
CA ILE A 125 5.37 -14.31 -19.83
C ILE A 125 5.69 -14.16 -21.32
N PRO A 126 6.83 -14.74 -21.82
CA PRO A 126 7.13 -14.72 -23.23
C PRO A 126 6.00 -15.38 -24.05
N VAL A 127 5.71 -14.81 -25.21
CA VAL A 127 4.76 -15.41 -26.16
C VAL A 127 5.47 -16.52 -26.91
N THR A 128 4.99 -17.74 -26.77
CA THR A 128 5.37 -18.89 -27.60
C THR A 128 4.29 -19.13 -28.67
N GLU A 129 4.64 -19.82 -29.75
CA GLU A 129 3.66 -20.15 -30.80
C GLU A 129 2.44 -20.90 -30.23
N GLU A 130 2.66 -21.82 -29.29
CA GLU A 130 1.62 -22.59 -28.59
C GLU A 130 0.78 -21.73 -27.63
N GLY A 131 1.25 -20.56 -27.29
CA GLY A 131 0.64 -19.68 -26.28
C GLY A 131 -0.09 -18.48 -26.83
N LYS A 132 -0.23 -18.32 -28.15
CA LYS A 132 -0.90 -17.16 -28.77
C LYS A 132 -2.37 -17.08 -28.43
N ASP A 133 -3.04 -18.19 -28.23
CA ASP A 133 -4.49 -18.28 -28.04
C ASP A 133 -4.93 -18.32 -26.56
N ILE A 134 -4.01 -18.23 -25.60
CA ILE A 134 -4.39 -18.22 -24.20
C ILE A 134 -4.97 -16.85 -23.84
N PRO A 135 -6.23 -16.79 -23.38
CA PRO A 135 -6.84 -15.54 -22.96
C PRO A 135 -6.02 -14.82 -21.88
N ASN A 136 -5.84 -13.53 -22.05
CA ASN A 136 -5.08 -12.71 -21.13
C ASN A 136 -6.03 -12.11 -20.07
N ALA A 137 -6.55 -12.99 -19.20
CA ALA A 137 -7.45 -12.56 -18.13
C ALA A 137 -6.71 -11.62 -17.16
N PRO A 138 -7.34 -10.53 -16.71
CA PRO A 138 -6.74 -9.66 -15.71
C PRO A 138 -6.60 -10.38 -14.37
N ILE A 139 -5.54 -10.06 -13.65
CA ILE A 139 -5.38 -10.43 -12.24
C ILE A 139 -6.21 -9.43 -11.44
N VAL A 140 -7.26 -9.89 -10.79
CA VAL A 140 -8.14 -9.03 -10.01
C VAL A 140 -7.82 -9.18 -8.53
N ILE A 141 -7.45 -8.08 -7.88
CA ILE A 141 -7.32 -7.97 -6.43
C ILE A 141 -8.68 -7.54 -5.89
N PRO A 142 -9.40 -8.39 -5.16
CA PRO A 142 -10.72 -8.03 -4.65
C PRO A 142 -10.62 -6.92 -3.60
N PRO A 143 -11.66 -6.09 -3.44
CA PRO A 143 -11.71 -5.14 -2.35
C PRO A 143 -11.71 -5.87 -1.01
N HIS A 144 -11.17 -5.23 0.03
CA HIS A 144 -11.21 -5.79 1.37
C HIS A 144 -12.68 -5.99 1.82
N PRO A 145 -13.04 -7.15 2.42
CA PRO A 145 -14.44 -7.46 2.76
C PRO A 145 -15.14 -6.41 3.62
N LEU A 146 -14.42 -5.74 4.52
CA LEU A 146 -14.99 -4.67 5.37
C LEU A 146 -15.40 -3.43 4.57
N PHE A 147 -14.83 -3.23 3.36
CA PHE A 147 -15.05 -2.03 2.54
C PHE A 147 -15.63 -2.35 1.16
N ALA A 148 -16.12 -3.56 0.93
CA ALA A 148 -16.58 -4.01 -0.37
C ALA A 148 -17.77 -3.20 -0.95
N GLY A 149 -18.48 -2.45 -0.15
CA GLY A 149 -19.59 -1.58 -0.55
C GLY A 149 -19.32 -0.07 -0.46
N SER A 150 -18.19 0.34 0.08
CA SER A 150 -17.89 1.75 0.34
C SER A 150 -17.13 2.40 -0.82
N GLY A 151 -17.85 3.03 -1.73
CA GLY A 151 -17.31 3.94 -2.75
C GLY A 151 -17.21 5.38 -2.24
N GLY A 152 -16.61 5.61 -1.09
CA GLY A 152 -16.53 6.95 -0.49
C GLY A 152 -15.16 7.58 -0.66
N SER A 153 -15.03 8.58 -1.52
CA SER A 153 -13.94 9.56 -1.51
C SER A 153 -14.25 10.61 -0.45
N GLY A 154 -14.02 10.28 0.82
CA GLY A 154 -14.14 11.24 1.92
C GLY A 154 -12.76 11.75 2.32
N ALA A 155 -12.30 12.84 1.73
CA ALA A 155 -11.11 13.54 2.20
C ALA A 155 -11.42 14.24 3.52
N GLN A 156 -11.08 13.60 4.63
CA GLN A 156 -10.98 14.28 5.91
C GLN A 156 -9.57 14.86 6.06
N PRO A 157 -9.40 16.06 6.61
CA PRO A 157 -8.08 16.64 6.86
C PRO A 157 -7.37 15.84 7.93
N VAL A 158 -6.14 15.43 7.65
CA VAL A 158 -5.40 14.44 8.45
C VAL A 158 -4.28 15.06 9.24
N GLU A 159 -4.24 14.72 10.51
CA GLU A 159 -3.05 14.80 11.33
C GLU A 159 -1.99 13.78 10.89
N ASN A 160 -0.73 14.09 11.13
CA ASN A 160 0.43 13.34 10.67
C ASN A 160 0.35 11.84 11.00
N CYS A 161 0.43 11.00 9.98
CA CYS A 161 0.70 9.58 10.14
C CYS A 161 2.20 9.33 10.37
N THR A 162 2.76 9.93 11.38
CA THR A 162 4.03 9.48 11.92
C THR A 162 3.78 8.17 12.67
N PRO A 163 4.51 7.09 12.37
CA PRO A 163 4.43 5.89 13.17
C PRO A 163 4.63 6.28 14.63
N ARG A 164 3.66 6.00 15.49
CA ARG A 164 3.83 6.17 16.92
C ARG A 164 4.83 5.11 17.37
N VAL A 165 6.08 5.51 17.49
CA VAL A 165 7.05 4.70 18.23
C VAL A 165 6.63 4.79 19.69
N LEU A 166 6.29 3.65 20.27
CA LEU A 166 5.98 3.59 21.69
C LEU A 166 7.26 3.94 22.47
N ASP A 167 7.21 4.96 23.32
CA ASP A 167 8.32 5.36 24.19
C ASP A 167 8.74 4.23 25.14
N LYS A 168 7.86 3.28 25.37
CA LYS A 168 8.12 2.06 26.16
C LYS A 168 7.44 0.87 25.52
N VAL A 169 8.18 -0.24 25.42
CA VAL A 169 7.59 -1.54 25.10
C VAL A 169 6.77 -1.99 26.31
N ILE A 170 5.46 -1.99 26.17
CA ILE A 170 4.55 -2.51 27.19
C ILE A 170 4.21 -3.94 26.82
N ILE A 171 4.73 -4.89 27.59
CA ILE A 171 4.38 -6.30 27.45
C ILE A 171 3.18 -6.56 28.36
N PRO A 172 1.98 -6.88 27.82
CA PRO A 172 0.83 -7.17 28.66
C PRO A 172 1.05 -8.47 29.43
N LYS A 173 0.58 -8.53 30.67
CA LYS A 173 0.67 -9.76 31.47
C LYS A 173 -0.24 -10.85 30.91
N ASN A 174 -1.44 -10.47 30.50
CA ASN A 174 -2.45 -11.35 29.93
C ASN A 174 -3.02 -10.75 28.64
N ILE A 175 -3.51 -11.59 27.75
CA ILE A 175 -4.26 -11.21 26.56
C ILE A 175 -5.56 -12.01 26.49
N THR A 176 -6.57 -11.45 25.85
CA THR A 176 -7.81 -12.17 25.56
C THR A 176 -7.79 -12.66 24.13
N VAL A 177 -7.91 -13.97 23.96
CA VAL A 177 -7.93 -14.63 22.65
C VAL A 177 -9.37 -15.03 22.34
N HIS A 178 -9.86 -14.60 21.18
CA HIS A 178 -11.14 -15.03 20.64
C HIS A 178 -10.95 -16.35 19.87
N LEU A 179 -11.63 -17.40 20.26
CA LEU A 179 -11.42 -18.78 19.71
C LEU A 179 -12.18 -19.02 18.41
N GLY A 180 -12.50 -18.03 17.62
CA GLY A 180 -13.25 -18.18 16.38
C GLY A 180 -12.94 -17.08 15.38
N LYS A 181 -13.73 -17.06 14.29
CA LYS A 181 -13.66 -15.98 13.32
C LYS A 181 -14.06 -14.64 14.00
N PRO A 182 -13.47 -13.51 13.59
CA PRO A 182 -13.99 -12.20 13.99
C PRO A 182 -15.50 -12.14 13.74
N ALA A 183 -16.30 -11.57 14.53
CA ALA A 183 -17.76 -11.55 14.43
C ALA A 183 -18.50 -12.88 14.66
N ALA A 184 -17.84 -13.97 14.99
CA ALA A 184 -18.51 -15.18 15.46
C ALA A 184 -18.79 -15.10 16.95
N SER A 185 -19.91 -15.68 17.42
CA SER A 185 -20.23 -15.80 18.86
C SER A 185 -19.36 -16.89 19.53
N ALA A 186 -18.05 -16.82 19.35
CA ALA A 186 -17.10 -17.75 19.93
C ALA A 186 -16.62 -17.29 21.31
N ARG A 187 -16.14 -18.24 22.11
CA ARG A 187 -15.69 -17.97 23.47
C ARG A 187 -14.38 -17.17 23.48
N ASN A 188 -14.31 -16.17 24.34
CA ASN A 188 -13.08 -15.48 24.68
C ASN A 188 -12.38 -16.19 25.83
N VAL A 189 -11.06 -16.38 25.72
CA VAL A 189 -10.22 -16.98 26.74
C VAL A 189 -9.08 -16.02 27.09
N THR A 190 -8.92 -15.70 28.36
CA THR A 190 -7.79 -14.92 28.84
C THR A 190 -6.64 -15.85 29.16
N VAL A 191 -5.48 -15.61 28.53
CA VAL A 191 -4.27 -16.40 28.71
C VAL A 191 -3.09 -15.50 29.04
N SER A 192 -2.05 -16.06 29.68
CA SER A 192 -0.79 -15.37 29.87
C SER A 192 -0.17 -15.02 28.52
N PHE A 193 0.27 -13.78 28.35
CA PHE A 193 0.96 -13.36 27.11
C PHE A 193 2.18 -14.22 26.80
N ARG A 194 2.94 -14.57 27.83
CA ARG A 194 4.14 -15.44 27.71
C ARG A 194 3.76 -16.82 27.17
N ASP A 195 2.73 -17.44 27.71
CA ASP A 195 2.30 -18.77 27.28
C ASP A 195 1.72 -18.74 25.87
N TYR A 196 0.98 -17.67 25.53
CA TYR A 196 0.49 -17.46 24.18
C TYR A 196 1.65 -17.39 23.18
N ILE A 197 2.65 -16.54 23.43
CA ILE A 197 3.81 -16.41 22.53
C ILE A 197 4.60 -17.71 22.46
N ALA A 198 4.79 -18.42 23.57
CA ALA A 198 5.49 -19.71 23.57
C ALA A 198 4.75 -20.75 22.69
N ASN A 199 3.42 -20.80 22.76
CA ASN A 199 2.61 -21.72 21.93
C ASN A 199 2.67 -21.34 20.45
N VAL A 200 2.54 -20.04 20.10
CA VAL A 200 2.67 -19.56 18.73
C VAL A 200 4.05 -19.87 18.16
N ALA A 201 5.11 -19.52 18.88
CA ALA A 201 6.49 -19.78 18.46
C ALA A 201 6.76 -21.28 18.28
N SER A 202 6.27 -22.13 19.19
CA SER A 202 6.45 -23.58 19.07
C SER A 202 5.70 -24.17 17.87
N SER A 203 4.52 -23.65 17.51
CA SER A 203 3.77 -24.10 16.33
C SER A 203 4.47 -23.73 15.02
N GLU A 204 5.11 -22.58 14.95
CA GLU A 204 5.89 -22.16 13.78
C GLU A 204 7.19 -22.96 13.62
N VAL A 205 7.89 -23.25 14.72
CA VAL A 205 9.18 -23.98 14.69
C VAL A 205 9.01 -25.46 14.38
N THR A 206 7.93 -26.10 14.81
CA THR A 206 7.67 -27.52 14.50
C THR A 206 7.48 -27.78 12.99
N HIS A 207 7.08 -26.78 12.23
CA HIS A 207 6.99 -26.88 10.75
C HIS A 207 8.37 -26.84 10.07
N LEU A 208 9.39 -26.30 10.70
CA LEU A 208 10.76 -26.19 10.17
C LEU A 208 11.63 -27.43 10.49
N GLY A 209 11.22 -28.26 11.45
CA GLY A 209 11.98 -29.44 11.93
C GLY A 209 11.75 -30.75 11.19
N GLY A 210 10.92 -30.79 10.18
CA GLY A 210 10.45 -32.02 9.50
C GLY A 210 11.21 -32.44 8.24
N ARG A 211 12.50 -32.12 8.09
CA ARG A 211 13.35 -32.72 7.03
C ARG A 211 14.54 -33.42 7.66
N LYS A 212 14.39 -34.69 7.91
CA LYS A 212 15.48 -35.68 7.90
C LYS A 212 15.47 -36.40 6.57
#